data_36b43c14f22cf41c086148f39a2c167c
#
_entry.id   36b43c14f22cf41c086148f39a2c167c
#
_cell.length_a   1.000
_cell.length_b   1.000
_cell.length_c   1.000
_cell.angle_alpha   90.00
_cell.angle_beta   90.00
_cell.angle_gamma   90.00
#
_symmetry.space_group_name_H-M   'P 1'
#
loop_
_entity.id
_entity.type
_entity.pdbx_description
1 polymer ?
#
loop_
_entity_poly.entity_id
_entity_poly.type
_entity_poly.pdbx_seq_one_letter_code
_entity_poly.pdbx_strand_id
1 'polypeptide(L)'
;LEYLGPLFFAEIFIAAGGEVTEASVKFPPPVNERKALQYRYSESDEIGDVMYLSGNAESDEELEINFPSAGFEFTFSTPGGDVVDSVVSFEGGAFPTQPVIIFEQEGARIPFEQVDPNQDLVITWPPFTEGRADVNGVLDDLIFVAIDSCKVEDIVHSGRPFEKDDHLTFRATDYVVAAGTLEPGQTYSMYVEHALLPNTRKDYGMPAFATFAASTYMDFKTVGETDPDYCAPPE
;
A
#
# COMPACT_ATOMS: atom_id res chain seq x y z
N LEU A 1 -10.10 -9.62 12.73
CA LEU A 1 -8.78 -9.39 12.12
C LEU A 1 -8.49 -10.55 11.20
N GLU A 2 -8.39 -10.26 9.93
CA GLU A 2 -7.94 -11.20 8.92
C GLU A 2 -6.53 -10.79 8.50
N TYR A 3 -5.59 -11.74 8.57
CA TYR A 3 -4.27 -11.52 8.05
C TYR A 3 -4.27 -11.98 6.59
N LEU A 4 -4.16 -11.03 5.68
CA LEU A 4 -3.77 -11.35 4.32
C LEU A 4 -2.34 -11.86 4.40
N GLY A 5 -2.01 -12.92 3.67
CA GLY A 5 -0.65 -13.44 3.62
C GLY A 5 0.35 -12.38 3.15
N PRO A 6 1.64 -12.68 3.14
CA PRO A 6 2.64 -11.73 2.67
C PRO A 6 2.42 -11.40 1.20
N LEU A 7 2.71 -10.15 0.85
CA LEU A 7 2.42 -9.56 -0.46
C LEU A 7 3.72 -9.17 -1.15
N PHE A 8 3.72 -9.23 -2.47
CA PHE A 8 4.74 -8.69 -3.35
C PHE A 8 4.14 -7.67 -4.30
N PHE A 9 4.83 -6.57 -4.49
CA PHE A 9 4.53 -5.57 -5.51
C PHE A 9 5.78 -5.24 -6.32
N ALA A 10 5.59 -5.03 -7.60
CA ALA A 10 6.58 -4.43 -8.50
C ALA A 10 5.92 -3.21 -9.15
N GLU A 11 6.46 -2.04 -8.94
CA GLU A 11 5.79 -0.79 -9.28
C GLU A 11 6.72 0.21 -9.96
N ILE A 12 6.16 0.97 -10.89
CA ILE A 12 6.76 2.16 -11.48
C ILE A 12 5.75 3.29 -11.28
N PHE A 13 6.09 4.28 -10.46
CA PHE A 13 5.28 5.47 -10.27
C PHE A 13 5.58 6.47 -11.38
N ILE A 14 4.53 6.86 -12.10
CA ILE A 14 4.65 7.79 -13.22
C ILE A 14 4.58 9.21 -12.63
N ALA A 15 5.63 10.00 -12.87
CA ALA A 15 5.63 11.39 -12.43
C ALA A 15 4.49 12.19 -13.11
N ALA A 16 4.02 13.24 -12.46
CA ALA A 16 2.98 14.11 -13.02
C ALA A 16 3.38 14.61 -14.43
N GLY A 17 2.54 14.31 -15.41
CA GLY A 17 2.79 14.62 -16.83
C GLY A 17 3.77 13.67 -17.53
N GLY A 18 4.21 12.62 -16.87
CA GLY A 18 4.98 11.53 -17.47
C GLY A 18 4.07 10.54 -18.24
N GLU A 19 4.68 9.72 -19.06
CA GLU A 19 3.98 8.68 -19.81
C GLU A 19 4.83 7.40 -19.84
N VAL A 20 4.21 6.28 -19.46
CA VAL A 20 4.77 4.93 -19.61
C VAL A 20 3.73 4.10 -20.35
N THR A 21 4.08 3.59 -21.52
CA THR A 21 3.12 2.89 -22.39
C THR A 21 3.17 1.38 -22.24
N GLU A 22 4.35 0.84 -22.03
CA GLU A 22 4.57 -0.60 -21.86
C GLU A 22 5.58 -0.81 -20.74
N ALA A 23 5.21 -1.61 -19.75
CA ALA A 23 6.11 -1.96 -18.67
C ALA A 23 6.04 -3.44 -18.35
N SER A 24 7.17 -4.01 -17.96
CA SER A 24 7.28 -5.40 -17.55
C SER A 24 8.39 -5.57 -16.54
N VAL A 25 8.28 -6.60 -15.73
CA VAL A 25 9.31 -7.04 -14.79
C VAL A 25 9.73 -8.47 -15.11
N LYS A 26 11.02 -8.73 -15.20
CA LYS A 26 11.58 -10.06 -15.30
C LYS A 26 11.98 -10.54 -13.91
N PHE A 27 11.43 -11.68 -13.53
CA PHE A 27 11.72 -12.32 -12.27
C PHE A 27 13.09 -13.00 -12.30
N PRO A 28 13.80 -13.01 -11.16
CA PRO A 28 15.05 -13.74 -11.06
C PRO A 28 14.86 -15.26 -11.13
N PRO A 29 15.94 -16.04 -11.34
CA PRO A 29 15.90 -17.49 -11.17
C PRO A 29 15.46 -17.87 -9.74
N PRO A 30 14.73 -18.97 -9.55
CA PRO A 30 14.40 -19.99 -10.55
C PRO A 30 13.19 -19.65 -11.44
N VAL A 31 12.39 -18.64 -11.10
CA VAL A 31 11.16 -18.29 -11.85
C VAL A 31 11.51 -17.87 -13.28
N ASN A 32 12.44 -16.93 -13.45
CA ASN A 32 12.99 -16.48 -14.74
C ASN A 32 11.94 -16.11 -15.81
N GLU A 33 10.75 -15.70 -15.38
CA GLU A 33 9.67 -15.24 -16.24
C GLU A 33 9.67 -13.72 -16.35
N ARG A 34 9.16 -13.19 -17.46
CA ARG A 34 8.84 -11.78 -17.63
C ARG A 34 7.33 -11.60 -17.60
N LYS A 35 6.84 -10.72 -16.72
CA LYS A 35 5.42 -10.41 -16.57
C LYS A 35 5.17 -8.94 -16.87
N ALA A 36 4.09 -8.67 -17.60
CA ALA A 36 3.67 -7.30 -17.86
C ALA A 36 3.15 -6.67 -16.58
N LEU A 37 3.51 -5.40 -16.38
CA LEU A 37 2.88 -4.54 -15.38
C LEU A 37 1.55 -4.03 -15.93
N GLN A 38 0.56 -3.92 -15.06
CA GLN A 38 -0.75 -3.39 -15.37
C GLN A 38 -0.79 -1.89 -15.03
N TYR A 39 -1.54 -1.15 -15.81
CA TYR A 39 -1.79 0.24 -15.53
C TYR A 39 -2.90 0.38 -14.49
N ARG A 40 -2.66 1.18 -13.45
CA ARG A 40 -3.66 1.58 -12.48
C ARG A 40 -3.88 3.08 -12.60
N TYR A 41 -5.04 3.44 -13.12
CA TYR A 41 -5.52 4.81 -13.13
C TYR A 41 -6.27 5.09 -11.84
N SER A 42 -6.09 6.28 -11.31
CA SER A 42 -6.92 6.78 -10.23
C SER A 42 -7.82 7.90 -10.74
N GLU A 43 -9.10 7.83 -10.42
CA GLU A 43 -10.04 8.93 -10.67
C GLU A 43 -9.83 10.10 -9.71
N SER A 44 -9.06 9.90 -8.66
CA SER A 44 -8.65 10.93 -7.72
C SER A 44 -7.41 11.63 -8.27
N ASP A 45 -7.45 12.96 -8.36
CA ASP A 45 -6.26 13.78 -8.64
C ASP A 45 -5.16 13.61 -7.58
N GLU A 46 -5.47 12.88 -6.49
CA GLU A 46 -4.61 12.63 -5.34
C GLU A 46 -3.80 11.34 -5.47
N ILE A 47 -4.19 10.44 -6.38
CA ILE A 47 -3.50 9.15 -6.57
C ILE A 47 -2.79 9.14 -7.92
N GLY A 48 -1.47 9.16 -7.92
CA GLY A 48 -0.66 9.11 -9.13
C GLY A 48 -0.86 7.83 -9.94
N ASP A 49 -0.64 7.92 -11.25
CA ASP A 49 -0.67 6.76 -12.13
C ASP A 49 0.47 5.80 -11.81
N VAL A 50 0.19 4.52 -11.85
CA VAL A 50 1.16 3.47 -11.51
C VAL A 50 1.07 2.34 -12.52
N MET A 51 2.24 1.87 -12.97
CA MET A 51 2.35 0.55 -13.62
C MET A 51 2.70 -0.46 -12.53
N TYR A 52 1.89 -1.49 -12.32
CA TYR A 52 2.07 -2.41 -11.20
C TYR A 52 1.85 -3.88 -11.55
N LEU A 53 2.44 -4.72 -10.74
CA LEU A 53 2.16 -6.14 -10.62
C LEU A 53 2.10 -6.47 -9.14
N SER A 54 1.09 -7.19 -8.70
CA SER A 54 1.00 -7.69 -7.34
C SER A 54 0.87 -9.20 -7.31
N GLY A 55 1.21 -9.78 -6.19
CA GLY A 55 1.00 -11.19 -5.88
C GLY A 55 0.96 -11.39 -4.38
N ASN A 56 0.28 -12.43 -3.94
CA ASN A 56 0.18 -12.84 -2.56
C ASN A 56 0.59 -14.31 -2.39
N ALA A 57 0.86 -14.70 -1.19
CA ALA A 57 1.15 -16.07 -0.80
C ALA A 57 0.54 -16.36 0.58
N GLU A 58 0.40 -17.62 0.92
CA GLU A 58 -0.09 -18.02 2.25
C GLU A 58 1.01 -17.95 3.34
N SER A 59 2.27 -17.88 2.91
CA SER A 59 3.43 -17.80 3.81
C SER A 59 4.61 -17.10 3.15
N ASP A 60 5.57 -16.64 3.97
CA ASP A 60 6.84 -16.07 3.51
C ASP A 60 7.64 -17.07 2.65
N GLU A 61 7.58 -18.37 2.96
CA GLU A 61 8.27 -19.42 2.18
C GLU A 61 7.65 -19.54 0.78
N GLU A 62 6.34 -19.52 0.68
CA GLU A 62 5.64 -19.55 -0.61
C GLU A 62 5.90 -18.25 -1.39
N LEU A 63 5.90 -17.10 -0.73
CA LEU A 63 6.23 -15.84 -1.37
C LEU A 63 7.64 -15.87 -1.95
N GLU A 64 8.64 -16.37 -1.21
CA GLU A 64 10.02 -16.51 -1.68
C GLU A 64 10.15 -17.46 -2.88
N ILE A 65 9.32 -18.50 -2.96
CA ILE A 65 9.28 -19.42 -4.11
C ILE A 65 8.73 -18.70 -5.34
N ASN A 66 7.66 -17.94 -5.20
CA ASN A 66 6.95 -17.27 -6.29
C ASN A 66 7.62 -15.97 -6.73
N PHE A 67 8.24 -15.27 -5.77
CA PHE A 67 8.89 -13.96 -5.92
C PHE A 67 10.26 -13.97 -5.24
N PRO A 68 11.27 -14.66 -5.79
CA PRO A 68 12.55 -14.86 -5.14
C PRO A 68 13.25 -13.55 -4.75
N SER A 69 13.86 -13.53 -3.57
CA SER A 69 14.64 -12.41 -3.04
C SER A 69 15.95 -12.20 -3.81
N ALA A 70 15.85 -11.80 -5.07
CA ALA A 70 17.00 -11.53 -5.95
C ALA A 70 16.70 -10.32 -6.83
N GLY A 71 17.52 -10.08 -7.87
CA GLY A 71 17.36 -8.92 -8.74
C GLY A 71 16.19 -9.04 -9.73
N PHE A 72 15.30 -8.08 -9.72
CA PHE A 72 14.23 -7.93 -10.71
C PHE A 72 14.65 -6.94 -11.80
N GLU A 73 14.46 -7.31 -13.06
CA GLU A 73 14.77 -6.46 -14.20
C GLU A 73 13.49 -5.80 -14.74
N PHE A 74 13.40 -4.49 -14.59
CA PHE A 74 12.31 -3.71 -15.17
C PHE A 74 12.63 -3.31 -16.60
N THR A 75 11.64 -3.34 -17.47
CA THR A 75 11.69 -2.78 -18.82
C THR A 75 10.42 -1.96 -19.04
N PHE A 76 10.56 -0.76 -19.55
CA PHE A 76 9.41 0.10 -19.84
C PHE A 76 9.72 1.05 -21.00
N SER A 77 8.66 1.49 -21.69
CA SER A 77 8.72 2.41 -22.82
C SER A 77 8.21 3.79 -22.42
N THR A 78 8.96 4.81 -22.80
CA THR A 78 8.60 6.21 -22.59
C THR A 78 8.65 6.98 -23.92
N PRO A 79 8.07 8.19 -24.03
CA PRO A 79 8.25 9.02 -25.21
C PRO A 79 9.72 9.34 -25.55
N GLY A 80 10.61 9.22 -24.55
CA GLY A 80 12.06 9.39 -24.72
C GLY A 80 12.82 8.14 -25.18
N GLY A 81 12.14 7.00 -25.31
CA GLY A 81 12.71 5.71 -25.70
C GLY A 81 12.50 4.61 -24.64
N ASP A 82 12.95 3.41 -24.98
CA ASP A 82 12.84 2.26 -24.12
C ASP A 82 13.93 2.25 -23.05
N VAL A 83 13.55 1.83 -21.86
CA VAL A 83 14.44 1.67 -20.72
C VAL A 83 14.48 0.19 -20.34
N VAL A 84 15.67 -0.33 -20.16
CA VAL A 84 15.92 -1.67 -19.61
C VAL A 84 16.84 -1.53 -18.44
N ASP A 85 16.39 -1.92 -17.26
CA ASP A 85 17.22 -1.87 -16.06
C ASP A 85 16.99 -3.02 -15.10
N SER A 86 18.05 -3.37 -14.39
CA SER A 86 18.00 -4.32 -13.29
C SER A 86 17.91 -3.52 -11.99
N VAL A 87 16.77 -3.55 -11.35
CA VAL A 87 16.51 -2.54 -10.35
C VAL A 87 16.60 -3.05 -8.93
N VAL A 88 16.14 -4.23 -8.61
CA VAL A 88 15.87 -4.53 -7.21
C VAL A 88 16.44 -5.86 -6.78
N SER A 89 17.25 -5.80 -5.73
CA SER A 89 17.74 -6.98 -5.05
C SER A 89 17.22 -6.99 -3.61
N PHE A 90 16.57 -8.07 -3.23
CA PHE A 90 16.14 -8.32 -1.86
C PHE A 90 17.21 -9.05 -1.02
N GLU A 91 18.47 -8.89 -1.32
CA GLU A 91 19.56 -9.59 -0.63
C GLU A 91 19.48 -9.37 0.90
N GLY A 92 19.17 -10.44 1.63
CA GLY A 92 19.12 -10.46 3.08
C GLY A 92 17.91 -9.75 3.70
N GLY A 93 16.87 -9.50 2.94
CA GLY A 93 15.64 -8.88 3.45
C GLY A 93 14.84 -9.84 4.33
N ALA A 94 14.42 -9.37 5.50
CA ALA A 94 13.34 -9.98 6.24
C ALA A 94 12.00 -9.53 5.63
N PHE A 95 10.98 -10.40 5.69
CA PHE A 95 9.62 -9.97 5.36
C PHE A 95 9.10 -9.04 6.45
N PRO A 96 8.26 -8.06 6.12
CA PRO A 96 7.73 -7.15 7.12
C PRO A 96 6.78 -7.88 8.07
N THR A 97 6.85 -7.51 9.35
CA THR A 97 5.89 -8.00 10.34
C THR A 97 4.53 -7.35 10.13
N GLN A 98 3.47 -8.15 10.20
CA GLN A 98 2.09 -7.66 10.09
C GLN A 98 1.77 -6.67 11.22
N PRO A 99 1.19 -5.49 10.90
CA PRO A 99 0.82 -4.51 11.91
C PRO A 99 -0.35 -5.00 12.78
N VAL A 100 -0.27 -4.72 14.08
CA VAL A 100 -1.38 -4.97 15.03
C VAL A 100 -2.17 -3.68 15.17
N ILE A 101 -3.41 -3.66 14.68
CA ILE A 101 -4.26 -2.46 14.67
C ILE A 101 -4.90 -2.24 16.04
N ILE A 102 -4.88 -1.01 16.51
CA ILE A 102 -5.48 -0.56 17.75
C ILE A 102 -6.24 0.74 17.46
N PHE A 103 -7.49 0.83 17.93
CA PHE A 103 -8.29 2.05 17.83
C PHE A 103 -8.30 2.82 19.13
N GLU A 104 -8.16 4.13 19.03
CA GLU A 104 -8.24 5.04 20.17
C GLU A 104 -9.12 6.25 19.82
N GLN A 105 -9.96 6.67 20.79
CA GLN A 105 -10.69 7.95 20.77
C GLN A 105 -10.54 8.61 22.13
N GLU A 106 -10.37 9.92 22.18
CA GLU A 106 -10.14 10.70 23.41
C GLU A 106 -8.98 10.15 24.29
N GLY A 107 -7.98 9.53 23.66
CA GLY A 107 -6.82 8.94 24.35
C GLY A 107 -7.10 7.60 25.04
N ALA A 108 -8.21 6.96 24.77
CA ALA A 108 -8.58 5.65 25.30
C ALA A 108 -8.79 4.64 24.16
N ARG A 109 -8.37 3.39 24.39
CA ARG A 109 -8.65 2.29 23.47
C ARG A 109 -10.14 2.01 23.41
N ILE A 110 -10.64 1.80 22.21
CA ILE A 110 -12.04 1.45 21.96
C ILE A 110 -12.16 0.13 21.18
N PRO A 111 -13.26 -0.60 21.34
CA PRO A 111 -13.59 -1.74 20.48
C PRO A 111 -13.87 -1.28 19.04
N PHE A 112 -13.56 -2.15 18.07
CA PHE A 112 -13.75 -1.88 16.65
C PHE A 112 -15.20 -1.66 16.23
N GLU A 113 -16.17 -2.11 17.05
CA GLU A 113 -17.61 -1.92 16.82
C GLU A 113 -18.18 -0.67 17.53
N GLN A 114 -17.33 0.15 18.16
CA GLN A 114 -17.75 1.29 18.98
C GLN A 114 -17.10 2.61 18.55
N VAL A 115 -16.80 2.76 17.28
CA VAL A 115 -16.20 4.00 16.74
C VAL A 115 -17.26 5.10 16.72
N ASP A 116 -17.05 6.19 17.47
CA ASP A 116 -17.89 7.39 17.38
C ASP A 116 -17.46 8.24 16.17
N PRO A 117 -18.30 8.37 15.12
CA PRO A 117 -17.92 9.13 13.94
C PRO A 117 -17.83 10.66 14.17
N ASN A 118 -18.29 11.15 15.32
CA ASN A 118 -18.19 12.56 15.68
C ASN A 118 -16.89 12.93 16.42
N GLN A 119 -16.02 11.96 16.63
CA GLN A 119 -14.71 12.12 17.27
C GLN A 119 -13.60 11.68 16.31
N ASP A 120 -12.44 12.26 16.48
CA ASP A 120 -11.25 11.79 15.77
C ASP A 120 -10.99 10.31 16.14
N LEU A 121 -10.78 9.47 15.14
CA LEU A 121 -10.33 8.10 15.32
C LEU A 121 -8.83 8.04 15.10
N VAL A 122 -8.09 7.69 16.15
CA VAL A 122 -6.65 7.45 16.06
C VAL A 122 -6.43 5.95 15.87
N ILE A 123 -5.89 5.59 14.71
CA ILE A 123 -5.49 4.22 14.38
C ILE A 123 -4.01 4.11 14.72
N THR A 124 -3.66 3.20 15.62
CA THR A 124 -2.27 3.02 16.09
C THR A 124 -1.78 1.60 15.85
N TRP A 125 -0.47 1.46 15.74
CA TRP A 125 0.22 0.17 15.60
C TRP A 125 1.60 0.21 16.27
N PRO A 126 2.18 -0.95 16.64
CA PRO A 126 3.56 -1.01 17.11
C PRO A 126 4.56 -0.49 16.05
N PRO A 127 5.72 0.05 16.46
CA PRO A 127 6.73 0.52 15.54
C PRO A 127 7.10 -0.53 14.49
N PHE A 128 7.21 -0.12 13.23
CA PHE A 128 7.70 -0.96 12.13
C PHE A 128 9.22 -1.09 12.22
N THR A 129 9.67 -2.09 12.96
CA THR A 129 11.08 -2.25 13.36
C THR A 129 12.00 -2.71 12.24
N GLU A 130 11.46 -3.37 11.22
CA GLU A 130 12.17 -3.79 10.01
C GLU A 130 12.32 -2.66 9.00
N GLY A 131 11.47 -1.64 9.12
CA GLY A 131 11.46 -0.48 8.25
C GLY A 131 12.71 0.38 8.40
N ARG A 132 13.19 0.94 7.30
CA ARG A 132 14.42 1.72 7.22
C ARG A 132 14.32 2.89 6.25
N ALA A 133 15.25 3.83 6.41
CA ALA A 133 15.47 4.86 5.42
C ALA A 133 16.14 4.28 4.16
N ASP A 134 15.70 4.77 3.02
CA ASP A 134 16.28 4.39 1.74
C ASP A 134 17.75 4.89 1.59
N VAL A 135 18.63 3.97 1.34
CA VAL A 135 20.06 4.28 1.15
C VAL A 135 20.33 5.10 -0.12
N ASN A 136 19.44 5.04 -1.11
CA ASN A 136 19.51 5.79 -2.37
C ASN A 136 18.80 7.15 -2.28
N GLY A 137 18.08 7.42 -1.18
CA GLY A 137 17.37 8.66 -0.94
C GLY A 137 16.24 8.92 -1.94
N VAL A 138 15.59 7.87 -2.42
CA VAL A 138 14.44 7.96 -3.33
C VAL A 138 13.14 7.88 -2.54
N LEU A 139 12.98 6.82 -1.73
CA LEU A 139 11.77 6.55 -0.99
C LEU A 139 12.07 5.63 0.20
N ASP A 140 11.78 6.08 1.40
CA ASP A 140 11.86 5.27 2.62
C ASP A 140 10.80 4.15 2.60
N ASP A 141 11.01 3.10 3.41
CA ASP A 141 9.99 2.08 3.64
C ASP A 141 8.68 2.70 4.12
N LEU A 142 7.55 2.15 3.67
CA LEU A 142 6.24 2.79 3.76
C LEU A 142 5.31 2.10 4.74
N ILE A 143 4.34 2.88 5.19
CA ILE A 143 3.14 2.38 5.85
C ILE A 143 1.94 2.92 5.09
N PHE A 144 0.95 2.06 4.83
CA PHE A 144 -0.32 2.47 4.25
C PHE A 144 -1.45 2.22 5.24
N VAL A 145 -2.39 3.15 5.27
CA VAL A 145 -3.68 3.03 5.94
C VAL A 145 -4.74 3.37 4.92
N ALA A 146 -5.67 2.47 4.67
CA ALA A 146 -6.82 2.74 3.83
C ALA A 146 -8.11 2.29 4.51
N ILE A 147 -9.19 3.00 4.26
CA ILE A 147 -10.53 2.66 4.73
C ILE A 147 -11.49 2.77 3.54
N ASP A 148 -12.23 1.70 3.32
CA ASP A 148 -13.23 1.57 2.27
C ASP A 148 -14.64 1.54 2.85
N SER A 149 -15.57 2.07 2.11
CA SER A 149 -16.99 1.85 2.32
C SER A 149 -17.57 0.98 1.20
N CYS A 150 -18.79 0.48 1.41
CA CYS A 150 -19.52 -0.21 0.34
C CYS A 150 -19.86 0.68 -0.87
N LYS A 151 -19.72 2.00 -0.75
CA LYS A 151 -20.03 2.97 -1.82
C LYS A 151 -18.78 3.47 -2.53
N VAL A 152 -17.70 3.65 -1.79
CA VAL A 152 -16.50 4.32 -2.27
C VAL A 152 -15.29 3.60 -1.69
N GLU A 153 -14.36 3.24 -2.55
CA GLU A 153 -13.03 2.79 -2.16
C GLU A 153 -12.19 4.00 -1.73
N ASP A 154 -11.22 3.76 -0.86
CA ASP A 154 -10.26 4.78 -0.39
C ASP A 154 -10.93 6.07 0.15
N ILE A 155 -12.05 5.96 0.92
CA ILE A 155 -12.63 7.14 1.61
C ILE A 155 -11.65 7.77 2.58
N VAL A 156 -10.68 7.00 3.04
CA VAL A 156 -9.49 7.41 3.78
C VAL A 156 -8.31 6.69 3.17
N HIS A 157 -7.27 7.43 2.84
CA HIS A 157 -5.98 6.90 2.42
C HIS A 157 -4.85 7.73 3.02
N SER A 158 -3.81 7.09 3.52
CA SER A 158 -2.67 7.76 4.18
C SER A 158 -1.68 8.44 3.23
N GLY A 159 -2.04 8.58 1.96
CA GLY A 159 -1.18 9.11 0.92
C GLY A 159 -0.31 8.03 0.26
N ARG A 160 0.14 8.33 -0.94
CA ARG A 160 1.05 7.49 -1.73
C ARG A 160 2.32 8.26 -2.07
N PRO A 161 3.44 7.57 -2.24
CA PRO A 161 4.68 8.23 -2.59
C PRO A 161 4.55 8.97 -3.94
N PHE A 162 5.24 10.11 -4.04
CA PHE A 162 5.28 11.00 -5.22
C PHE A 162 3.96 11.71 -5.55
N GLU A 163 2.97 11.60 -4.69
CA GLU A 163 1.75 12.38 -4.77
C GLU A 163 1.90 13.75 -4.07
N LYS A 164 0.87 14.55 -4.19
CA LYS A 164 0.86 15.92 -3.66
C LYS A 164 0.80 15.97 -2.15
N ASP A 165 0.18 14.96 -1.54
CA ASP A 165 -0.01 14.88 -0.10
C ASP A 165 1.08 14.02 0.56
N ASP A 166 1.33 14.28 1.84
CA ASP A 166 2.30 13.54 2.61
C ASP A 166 1.87 12.06 2.75
N HIS A 167 2.81 11.16 2.56
CA HIS A 167 2.63 9.73 2.78
C HIS A 167 3.30 9.30 4.09
N LEU A 168 2.88 8.17 4.64
CA LEU A 168 3.48 7.61 5.83
C LEU A 168 4.73 6.80 5.50
N THR A 169 5.77 6.99 6.31
CA THR A 169 6.98 6.17 6.25
C THR A 169 7.03 5.23 7.46
N PHE A 170 7.98 4.31 7.48
CA PHE A 170 8.21 3.36 8.57
C PHE A 170 8.29 4.00 9.98
N ARG A 171 8.45 5.31 10.08
CA ARG A 171 8.52 6.04 11.35
C ARG A 171 7.17 6.33 11.97
N ALA A 172 6.09 6.24 11.18
CA ALA A 172 4.75 6.47 11.69
C ALA A 172 4.32 5.33 12.62
N THR A 173 3.61 5.68 13.67
CA THR A 173 3.01 4.74 14.62
C THR A 173 1.51 4.94 14.79
N ASP A 174 0.98 5.94 14.10
CA ASP A 174 -0.43 6.29 14.13
C ASP A 174 -0.88 7.02 12.85
N TYR A 175 -2.18 7.01 12.66
CA TYR A 175 -2.89 7.80 11.65
C TYR A 175 -4.22 8.30 12.22
N VAL A 176 -4.56 9.56 11.96
CA VAL A 176 -5.78 10.19 12.48
C VAL A 176 -6.82 10.33 11.37
N VAL A 177 -7.96 9.70 11.57
CA VAL A 177 -9.17 9.92 10.76
C VAL A 177 -9.98 11.02 11.44
N ALA A 178 -10.17 12.14 10.75
CA ALA A 178 -10.86 13.29 11.33
C ALA A 178 -12.34 12.99 11.65
N ALA A 179 -12.84 13.60 12.70
CA ALA A 179 -14.26 13.56 13.05
C ALA A 179 -15.15 13.96 11.86
N GLY A 180 -16.22 13.21 11.63
CA GLY A 180 -17.16 13.46 10.52
C GLY A 180 -16.72 12.89 9.16
N THR A 181 -15.59 12.20 9.07
CA THR A 181 -15.18 11.49 7.85
C THR A 181 -16.03 10.23 7.63
N LEU A 182 -16.38 9.56 8.71
CA LEU A 182 -17.15 8.32 8.68
C LEU A 182 -18.63 8.61 9.00
N GLU A 183 -19.55 7.93 8.32
CA GLU A 183 -20.99 8.05 8.56
C GLU A 183 -21.41 7.21 9.78
N PRO A 184 -22.45 7.65 10.54
CA PRO A 184 -22.96 6.90 11.68
C PRO A 184 -23.58 5.56 11.30
N GLY A 185 -23.40 4.55 12.15
CA GLY A 185 -24.03 3.25 12.03
C GLY A 185 -23.62 2.38 10.86
N GLN A 186 -22.51 2.72 10.20
CA GLN A 186 -22.03 2.01 9.02
C GLN A 186 -20.88 1.05 9.32
N THR A 187 -20.71 0.07 8.44
CA THR A 187 -19.58 -0.86 8.45
C THR A 187 -18.57 -0.43 7.38
N TYR A 188 -17.32 -0.47 7.74
CA TYR A 188 -16.18 -0.13 6.89
C TYR A 188 -15.20 -1.28 6.90
N SER A 189 -14.50 -1.48 5.79
CA SER A 189 -13.30 -2.30 5.75
C SER A 189 -12.06 -1.42 5.73
N MET A 190 -10.99 -1.91 6.31
CA MET A 190 -9.72 -1.19 6.35
C MET A 190 -8.53 -2.13 6.35
N TYR A 191 -7.38 -1.58 5.99
CA TYR A 191 -6.11 -2.23 6.25
C TYR A 191 -5.06 -1.25 6.77
N VAL A 192 -4.10 -1.81 7.48
CA VAL A 192 -2.79 -1.19 7.71
C VAL A 192 -1.75 -2.12 7.10
N GLU A 193 -0.83 -1.58 6.34
CA GLU A 193 0.21 -2.31 5.63
C GLU A 193 1.59 -1.78 5.99
N HIS A 194 2.53 -2.67 6.26
CA HIS A 194 3.95 -2.40 6.31
C HIS A 194 4.59 -2.83 4.99
N ALA A 195 5.30 -1.94 4.32
CA ALA A 195 5.90 -2.17 3.02
C ALA A 195 7.41 -1.89 3.04
N LEU A 196 8.20 -2.93 2.78
CA LEU A 196 9.65 -2.84 2.62
C LEU A 196 10.00 -2.58 1.15
N LEU A 197 10.81 -1.57 0.90
CA LEU A 197 11.35 -1.20 -0.40
C LEU A 197 12.87 -1.46 -0.42
N PRO A 198 13.31 -2.69 -0.58
CA PRO A 198 14.72 -3.06 -0.35
C PRO A 198 15.71 -2.31 -1.22
N ASN A 199 15.28 -1.88 -2.39
CA ASN A 199 16.12 -1.09 -3.30
C ASN A 199 15.23 -0.22 -4.18
N THR A 200 15.57 1.05 -4.28
CA THR A 200 14.84 2.04 -5.06
C THR A 200 15.77 2.64 -6.12
N ARG A 201 15.23 3.04 -7.26
CA ARG A 201 15.97 3.70 -8.32
C ARG A 201 15.20 4.86 -8.93
N LYS A 202 15.95 5.90 -9.35
CA LYS A 202 15.42 7.05 -10.09
C LYS A 202 16.29 7.47 -11.28
N ASP A 203 17.14 6.57 -11.75
CA ASP A 203 18.16 6.87 -12.77
C ASP A 203 17.54 7.36 -14.09
N TYR A 204 16.27 7.09 -14.31
CA TYR A 204 15.52 7.45 -15.52
C TYR A 204 14.48 8.56 -15.31
N GLY A 205 14.58 9.30 -14.21
CA GLY A 205 13.62 10.34 -13.88
C GLY A 205 12.27 9.81 -13.36
N MET A 206 12.11 8.50 -13.26
CA MET A 206 10.94 7.84 -12.70
C MET A 206 11.36 6.83 -11.64
N PRO A 207 10.79 6.91 -10.42
CA PRO A 207 11.06 5.94 -9.40
C PRO A 207 10.54 4.55 -9.80
N ALA A 208 11.39 3.54 -9.64
CA ALA A 208 11.03 2.14 -9.79
C ALA A 208 11.51 1.36 -8.58
N PHE A 209 10.67 0.48 -8.06
CA PHE A 209 10.99 -0.37 -6.92
C PHE A 209 10.13 -1.63 -6.91
N ALA A 210 10.57 -2.61 -6.13
CA ALA A 210 9.75 -3.73 -5.74
C ALA A 210 9.57 -3.71 -4.22
N THR A 211 8.48 -4.23 -3.76
CA THR A 211 8.03 -4.14 -2.38
C THR A 211 7.61 -5.52 -1.89
N PHE A 212 8.07 -5.89 -0.69
CA PHE A 212 7.41 -6.90 0.11
C PHE A 212 6.56 -6.21 1.16
N ALA A 213 5.31 -6.60 1.25
CA ALA A 213 4.38 -6.01 2.18
C ALA A 213 3.66 -7.06 3.03
N ALA A 214 3.24 -6.65 4.21
CA ALA A 214 2.39 -7.44 5.10
C ALA A 214 1.26 -6.54 5.61
N SER A 215 0.02 -6.97 5.35
CA SER A 215 -1.17 -6.21 5.68
C SER A 215 -2.00 -6.92 6.75
N THR A 216 -2.56 -6.13 7.65
CA THR A 216 -3.65 -6.55 8.52
C THR A 216 -4.93 -5.91 8.03
N TYR A 217 -5.89 -6.74 7.68
CA TYR A 217 -7.20 -6.34 7.19
C TYR A 217 -8.27 -6.58 8.25
N MET A 218 -9.28 -5.72 8.30
CA MET A 218 -10.40 -5.88 9.22
C MET A 218 -11.62 -5.07 8.82
N ASP A 219 -12.77 -5.53 9.28
CA ASP A 219 -13.97 -4.72 9.31
C ASP A 219 -14.15 -4.05 10.66
N PHE A 220 -14.73 -2.85 10.66
CA PHE A 220 -15.11 -2.14 11.88
C PHE A 220 -16.45 -1.43 11.68
N LYS A 221 -17.04 -0.95 12.78
CA LYS A 221 -18.35 -0.32 12.73
C LYS A 221 -18.40 0.97 13.55
N THR A 222 -19.06 1.99 12.99
CA THR A 222 -19.39 3.21 13.71
C THR A 222 -20.66 3.05 14.52
N VAL A 223 -20.75 3.75 15.66
CA VAL A 223 -21.98 3.85 16.43
C VAL A 223 -22.98 4.78 15.75
N GLY A 224 -24.28 4.61 16.06
CA GLY A 224 -25.35 5.43 15.51
C GLY A 224 -26.45 4.61 14.86
N GLU A 225 -27.43 5.30 14.28
CA GLU A 225 -28.50 4.64 13.52
C GLU A 225 -27.94 4.17 12.19
N THR A 226 -28.21 2.90 11.88
CA THR A 226 -27.83 2.32 10.58
C THR A 226 -28.81 2.82 9.51
N ASP A 227 -28.30 3.49 8.49
CA ASP A 227 -29.06 3.77 7.27
C ASP A 227 -29.15 2.46 6.44
N PRO A 228 -30.32 1.83 6.33
CA PRO A 228 -30.48 0.57 5.59
C PRO A 228 -30.20 0.73 4.08
N ASP A 229 -30.29 1.96 3.57
CA ASP A 229 -30.08 2.25 2.16
C ASP A 229 -28.64 2.67 1.86
N TYR A 230 -27.78 2.78 2.87
CA TYR A 230 -26.39 3.22 2.69
C TYR A 230 -25.60 2.34 1.72
N CYS A 231 -25.74 1.03 1.83
CA CYS A 231 -25.09 0.05 0.95
C CYS A 231 -26.06 -0.60 -0.05
N ALA A 232 -27.25 -0.04 -0.24
CA ALA A 232 -28.18 -0.58 -1.23
C ALA A 232 -27.62 -0.37 -2.65
N PRO A 233 -27.71 -1.38 -3.54
CA PRO A 233 -27.32 -1.18 -4.92
C PRO A 233 -28.18 -0.08 -5.55
N PRO A 234 -27.63 0.73 -6.45
CA PRO A 234 -28.42 1.72 -7.18
C PRO A 234 -29.54 1.03 -7.97
N GLU A 235 -30.76 1.59 -7.90
CA GLU A 235 -31.94 1.10 -8.62
C GLU A 235 -31.79 1.21 -10.17
#